data_53ff0637de114e2b2b2e016e66f1ad78
#
_entry.id   53ff0637de114e2b2b2e016e66f1ad78
#
_cell.length_a   1.000
_cell.length_b   1.000
_cell.length_c   1.000
_cell.angle_alpha   90.00
_cell.angle_beta   90.00
_cell.angle_gamma   90.00
#
_symmetry.space_group_name_H-M   'P 1'
#
loop_
_entity.id
_entity.type
_entity.pdbx_description
1 polymer ?
#
loop_
_entity_poly.entity_id
_entity_poly.type
_entity_poly.pdbx_seq_one_letter_code
_entity_poly.pdbx_strand_id
1 'polypeptide(L)'
;MHRNLLAFLFILLWSFDLQAQTPFYQGKQIKLVIGSSTGGGYDLWPRVMMRYLTRHIPGNPDIIPQNMPGAGGIVGANYVYGIAKPDGLTIGAFNPALYFDQLIKRDEVKFDWSKFAWIGSPEQNELLH
;
A
#
# COMPACT_ATOMS: atom_id res chain seq x y z
N MET A 1 56.04 4.02 -20.56
CA MET A 1 55.53 4.63 -19.30
C MET A 1 54.07 5.14 -19.44
N HIS A 2 53.69 5.76 -20.56
CA HIS A 2 52.35 6.33 -20.73
C HIS A 2 51.18 5.34 -20.81
N ARG A 3 51.44 4.10 -21.26
CA ARG A 3 50.43 3.06 -21.43
C ARG A 3 49.84 2.51 -20.09
N ASN A 4 50.66 2.52 -19.04
CA ASN A 4 50.22 2.10 -17.71
C ASN A 4 49.53 3.23 -16.94
N LEU A 5 49.82 4.48 -17.27
CA LEU A 5 49.15 5.63 -16.67
C LEU A 5 47.69 5.77 -17.14
N LEU A 6 47.42 5.45 -18.42
CA LEU A 6 46.08 5.43 -18.99
C LEU A 6 45.21 4.31 -18.38
N ALA A 7 45.79 3.12 -18.12
CA ALA A 7 45.09 2.02 -17.46
C ALA A 7 44.74 2.37 -16.01
N PHE A 8 45.62 3.05 -15.30
CA PHE A 8 45.36 3.50 -13.92
C PHE A 8 44.27 4.57 -13.86
N LEU A 9 44.22 5.46 -14.84
CA LEU A 9 43.17 6.52 -14.96
C LEU A 9 41.81 5.88 -15.26
N PHE A 10 41.77 4.82 -16.05
CA PHE A 10 40.53 4.08 -16.38
C PHE A 10 39.96 3.34 -15.20
N ILE A 11 40.79 2.77 -14.31
CA ILE A 11 40.39 2.10 -13.09
C ILE A 11 39.84 3.10 -12.06
N LEU A 12 40.42 4.29 -11.97
CA LEU A 12 39.96 5.36 -11.07
C LEU A 12 38.59 5.93 -11.47
N LEU A 13 38.22 5.89 -12.75
CA LEU A 13 36.91 6.34 -13.24
C LEU A 13 35.78 5.35 -12.97
N TRP A 14 36.08 4.09 -12.65
CA TRP A 14 35.10 3.06 -12.33
C TRP A 14 34.75 2.97 -10.85
N SER A 15 35.42 3.76 -10.01
CA SER A 15 35.12 3.85 -8.57
C SER A 15 34.01 4.86 -8.26
N PHE A 16 33.02 5.05 -9.18
CA PHE A 16 31.78 5.70 -8.79
C PHE A 16 31.04 4.74 -7.89
N ASP A 17 31.06 5.00 -6.60
CA ASP A 17 30.19 4.36 -5.62
C ASP A 17 28.75 4.42 -6.17
N LEU A 18 28.24 3.28 -6.60
CA LEU A 18 26.80 3.09 -6.75
C LEU A 18 26.21 3.23 -5.33
N GLN A 19 25.93 4.44 -4.91
CA GLN A 19 25.14 4.66 -3.72
C GLN A 19 23.77 3.99 -3.96
N ALA A 20 23.59 2.82 -3.39
CA ALA A 20 22.30 2.16 -3.38
C ALA A 20 21.30 3.14 -2.78
N GLN A 21 20.34 3.60 -3.58
CA GLN A 21 19.32 4.53 -3.11
C GLN A 21 18.64 3.93 -1.89
N THR A 22 18.58 4.68 -0.81
CA THR A 22 17.87 4.28 0.40
C THR A 22 16.42 3.92 0.03
N PRO A 23 15.94 2.72 0.38
CA PRO A 23 14.58 2.33 0.06
C PRO A 23 13.56 3.36 0.55
N PHE A 24 12.57 3.68 -0.29
CA PHE A 24 11.57 4.71 0.02
C PHE A 24 10.90 4.51 1.38
N TYR A 25 10.64 3.25 1.75
CA TYR A 25 9.93 2.92 3.00
C TYR A 25 10.84 2.77 4.22
N GLN A 26 12.15 2.90 4.09
CA GLN A 26 13.06 2.75 5.23
C GLN A 26 12.79 3.80 6.31
N GLY A 27 12.54 3.33 7.54
CA GLY A 27 12.20 4.17 8.68
C GLY A 27 10.82 4.84 8.61
N LYS A 28 9.94 4.43 7.65
CA LYS A 28 8.58 4.93 7.53
C LYS A 28 7.56 3.97 8.11
N GLN A 29 6.39 4.51 8.44
CA GLN A 29 5.24 3.74 8.86
C GLN A 29 4.16 3.82 7.79
N ILE A 30 3.53 2.68 7.50
CA ILE A 30 2.36 2.59 6.63
C ILE A 30 1.11 2.45 7.50
N LYS A 31 0.13 3.31 7.29
CA LYS A 31 -1.19 3.20 7.90
C LYS A 31 -2.03 2.20 7.12
N LEU A 32 -2.52 1.16 7.79
CA LEU A 32 -3.49 0.23 7.23
C LEU A 32 -4.91 0.59 7.72
N VAL A 33 -5.70 1.22 6.87
CA VAL A 33 -7.10 1.55 7.17
C VAL A 33 -7.97 0.34 6.90
N ILE A 34 -8.62 -0.17 7.93
CA ILE A 34 -9.51 -1.33 7.86
C ILE A 34 -10.94 -0.85 7.99
N GLY A 35 -11.77 -1.07 6.95
CA GLY A 35 -13.16 -0.57 6.89
C GLY A 35 -14.15 -1.31 7.79
N SER A 36 -13.70 -2.24 8.63
CA SER A 36 -14.54 -3.03 9.53
C SER A 36 -14.19 -2.82 10.99
N SER A 37 -15.10 -3.25 11.87
CA SER A 37 -14.84 -3.33 13.31
C SER A 37 -13.81 -4.41 13.61
N THR A 38 -13.14 -4.29 14.75
CA THR A 38 -12.15 -5.24 15.24
C THR A 38 -12.76 -6.62 15.48
N GLY A 39 -12.04 -7.69 15.09
CA GLY A 39 -12.36 -9.08 15.44
C GLY A 39 -13.15 -9.86 14.36
N GLY A 40 -13.57 -9.23 13.28
CA GLY A 40 -14.20 -9.93 12.14
C GLY A 40 -13.19 -10.41 11.10
N GLY A 41 -13.64 -11.21 10.12
CA GLY A 41 -12.79 -11.72 9.04
C GLY A 41 -12.13 -10.60 8.25
N TYR A 42 -12.85 -9.52 7.95
CA TYR A 42 -12.32 -8.34 7.28
C TYR A 42 -11.33 -7.52 8.13
N ASP A 43 -11.20 -7.77 9.42
CA ASP A 43 -10.16 -7.21 10.28
C ASP A 43 -8.95 -8.16 10.39
N LEU A 44 -9.22 -9.47 10.54
CA LEU A 44 -8.17 -10.46 10.75
C LEU A 44 -7.27 -10.61 9.52
N TRP A 45 -7.85 -10.80 8.34
CA TRP A 45 -7.11 -11.06 7.11
C TRP A 45 -6.10 -9.96 6.76
N PRO A 46 -6.48 -8.67 6.74
CA PRO A 46 -5.53 -7.60 6.47
C PRO A 46 -4.37 -7.56 7.46
N ARG A 47 -4.63 -7.82 8.76
CA ARG A 47 -3.58 -7.84 9.79
C ARG A 47 -2.59 -8.98 9.57
N VAL A 48 -3.09 -10.17 9.24
CA VAL A 48 -2.24 -11.32 8.95
C VAL A 48 -1.41 -11.07 7.70
N MET A 49 -2.03 -10.64 6.61
CA MET A 49 -1.33 -10.35 5.37
C MET A 49 -0.23 -9.29 5.54
N MET A 50 -0.54 -8.18 6.21
CA MET A 50 0.41 -7.10 6.37
C MET A 50 1.60 -7.50 7.23
N ARG A 51 1.43 -8.39 8.21
CA ARG A 51 2.55 -8.95 9.00
C ARG A 51 3.58 -9.68 8.14
N TYR A 52 3.15 -10.34 7.08
CA TYR A 52 4.04 -11.02 6.13
C TYR A 52 4.53 -10.08 5.03
N LEU A 53 3.67 -9.19 4.54
CA LEU A 53 3.96 -8.29 3.43
C LEU A 53 5.11 -7.32 3.76
N THR A 54 5.21 -6.84 5.00
CA THR A 54 6.30 -5.93 5.43
C THR A 54 7.68 -6.46 5.06
N ARG A 55 7.89 -7.78 5.18
CA ARG A 55 9.19 -8.43 4.89
C ARG A 55 9.56 -8.40 3.41
N HIS A 56 8.59 -8.14 2.54
CA HIS A 56 8.77 -8.09 1.09
C HIS A 56 8.78 -6.65 0.54
N ILE A 57 8.57 -5.66 1.41
CA ILE A 57 8.65 -4.24 1.03
C ILE A 57 10.08 -3.75 1.31
N PRO A 58 10.83 -3.26 0.31
CA PRO A 58 12.14 -2.67 0.51
C PRO A 58 12.11 -1.58 1.58
N GLY A 59 12.95 -1.70 2.60
CA GLY A 59 12.97 -0.80 3.75
C GLY A 59 12.21 -1.31 4.97
N ASN A 60 11.50 -2.45 4.88
CA ASN A 60 10.78 -3.11 5.98
C ASN A 60 9.97 -2.13 6.86
N PRO A 61 8.99 -1.39 6.29
CA PRO A 61 8.24 -0.41 7.06
C PRO A 61 7.37 -1.07 8.13
N ASP A 62 7.14 -0.37 9.22
CA ASP A 62 6.10 -0.75 10.17
C ASP A 62 4.72 -0.51 9.58
N ILE A 63 3.79 -1.46 9.74
CA ILE A 63 2.40 -1.28 9.32
C ILE A 63 1.51 -1.16 10.55
N ILE A 64 0.84 -0.02 10.67
CA ILE A 64 -0.03 0.32 11.80
C ILE A 64 -1.50 0.17 11.39
N PRO A 65 -2.20 -0.88 11.86
CA PRO A 65 -3.60 -1.07 11.54
C PRO A 65 -4.49 -0.11 12.33
N GLN A 66 -5.44 0.51 11.63
CA GLN A 66 -6.43 1.42 12.16
C GLN A 66 -7.82 1.06 11.64
N ASN A 67 -8.70 0.61 12.51
CA ASN A 67 -10.10 0.37 12.13
C ASN A 67 -10.85 1.69 11.96
N MET A 68 -11.56 1.81 10.85
CA MET A 68 -12.49 2.90 10.55
C MET A 68 -13.82 2.30 10.08
N PRO A 69 -14.60 1.70 11.01
CA PRO A 69 -15.89 1.14 10.69
C PRO A 69 -16.93 2.23 10.43
N GLY A 70 -18.05 1.85 9.84
CA GLY A 70 -19.20 2.73 9.61
C GLY A 70 -19.71 2.59 8.18
N ALA A 71 -21.03 2.60 8.05
CA ALA A 71 -21.76 2.46 6.79
C ALA A 71 -21.22 1.31 5.90
N GLY A 72 -20.99 0.13 6.49
CA GLY A 72 -20.46 -1.02 5.75
C GLY A 72 -19.00 -0.91 5.30
N GLY A 73 -18.24 0.08 5.78
CA GLY A 73 -16.85 0.37 5.38
C GLY A 73 -16.70 1.63 4.52
N ILE A 74 -17.82 2.29 4.15
CA ILE A 74 -17.81 3.52 3.35
C ILE A 74 -16.98 4.62 4.04
N VAL A 75 -17.06 4.73 5.38
CA VAL A 75 -16.28 5.74 6.13
C VAL A 75 -14.78 5.60 5.89
N GLY A 76 -14.24 4.40 6.03
CA GLY A 76 -12.83 4.12 5.79
C GLY A 76 -12.43 4.35 4.33
N ALA A 77 -13.27 3.93 3.39
CA ALA A 77 -13.03 4.13 1.96
C ALA A 77 -13.03 5.61 1.57
N ASN A 78 -13.99 6.39 2.07
CA ASN A 78 -14.01 7.84 1.89
C ASN A 78 -12.76 8.52 2.46
N TYR A 79 -12.29 8.07 3.64
CA TYR A 79 -11.07 8.59 4.24
C TYR A 79 -9.85 8.35 3.34
N VAL A 80 -9.66 7.12 2.87
CA VAL A 80 -8.51 6.80 2.00
C VAL A 80 -8.57 7.54 0.67
N TYR A 81 -9.78 7.70 0.12
CA TYR A 81 -9.97 8.36 -1.17
C TYR A 81 -9.78 9.87 -1.12
N GLY A 82 -10.36 10.55 -0.12
CA GLY A 82 -10.48 12.00 -0.12
C GLY A 82 -9.67 12.74 0.94
N ILE A 83 -9.16 12.04 1.97
CA ILE A 83 -8.49 12.67 3.12
C ILE A 83 -7.04 12.22 3.25
N ALA A 84 -6.76 10.93 3.05
CA ALA A 84 -5.40 10.42 3.13
C ALA A 84 -4.52 11.04 2.03
N LYS A 85 -3.27 11.32 2.37
CA LYS A 85 -2.32 11.83 1.37
C LYS A 85 -1.97 10.72 0.38
N PRO A 86 -1.89 11.02 -0.93
CA PRO A 86 -1.50 10.03 -1.95
C PRO A 86 0.04 9.88 -2.02
N ASP A 87 0.67 9.62 -0.88
CA ASP A 87 2.12 9.55 -0.71
C ASP A 87 2.65 8.10 -0.59
N GLY A 88 1.77 7.11 -0.78
CA GLY A 88 2.11 5.69 -0.66
C GLY A 88 2.20 5.18 0.79
N LEU A 89 1.88 5.99 1.79
CA LEU A 89 1.96 5.60 3.21
C LEU A 89 0.59 5.25 3.82
N THR A 90 -0.45 5.13 3.01
CA THR A 90 -1.77 4.67 3.45
C THR A 90 -2.28 3.56 2.54
N ILE A 91 -2.66 2.44 3.13
CA ILE A 91 -3.28 1.30 2.44
C ILE A 91 -4.68 1.11 3.01
N GLY A 92 -5.67 0.88 2.15
CA GLY A 92 -7.03 0.54 2.53
C GLY A 92 -7.30 -0.96 2.39
N ALA A 93 -8.01 -1.54 3.35
CA ALA A 93 -8.53 -2.90 3.30
C ALA A 93 -10.06 -2.84 3.48
N PHE A 94 -10.78 -3.10 2.40
CA PHE A 94 -12.22 -2.90 2.32
C PHE A 94 -12.93 -4.13 1.77
N ASN A 95 -14.22 -4.24 2.14
CA ASN A 95 -15.11 -5.20 1.54
C ASN A 95 -15.36 -4.83 0.06
N PRO A 96 -15.19 -5.74 -0.91
CA PRO A 96 -15.47 -5.48 -2.31
C PRO A 96 -16.93 -5.10 -2.60
N ALA A 97 -17.86 -5.42 -1.71
CA ALA A 97 -19.27 -5.00 -1.82
C ALA A 97 -19.46 -3.48 -1.89
N LEU A 98 -18.47 -2.68 -1.46
CA LEU A 98 -18.50 -1.22 -1.62
C LEU A 98 -18.61 -0.75 -3.08
N TYR A 99 -18.19 -1.59 -4.03
CA TYR A 99 -18.43 -1.33 -5.45
C TYR A 99 -19.92 -1.24 -5.77
N PHE A 100 -20.75 -2.11 -5.19
CA PHE A 100 -22.19 -2.07 -5.39
C PHE A 100 -22.82 -0.85 -4.73
N ASP A 101 -22.34 -0.41 -3.56
CA ASP A 101 -22.80 0.83 -2.91
C ASP A 101 -22.60 2.05 -3.83
N GLN A 102 -21.49 2.10 -4.57
CA GLN A 102 -21.27 3.14 -5.57
C GLN A 102 -22.24 3.01 -6.77
N LEU A 103 -22.45 1.78 -7.28
CA LEU A 103 -23.34 1.55 -8.43
C LEU A 103 -24.77 1.98 -8.14
N ILE A 104 -25.28 1.71 -6.93
CA ILE A 104 -26.62 2.11 -6.52
C ILE A 104 -26.69 3.58 -6.05
N LYS A 105 -25.58 4.32 -6.17
CA LYS A 105 -25.45 5.75 -5.88
C LYS A 105 -25.87 6.11 -4.44
N ARG A 106 -25.39 5.33 -3.44
CA ARG A 106 -25.62 5.70 -2.04
C ARG A 106 -25.03 7.07 -1.74
N ASP A 107 -25.78 7.92 -1.06
CA ASP A 107 -25.41 9.32 -0.76
C ASP A 107 -24.13 9.44 0.07
N GLU A 108 -23.83 8.44 0.89
CA GLU A 108 -22.64 8.40 1.76
C GLU A 108 -21.35 8.13 0.98
N VAL A 109 -21.41 7.58 -0.24
CA VAL A 109 -20.27 7.24 -1.08
C VAL A 109 -19.67 8.50 -1.69
N LYS A 110 -18.43 8.81 -1.33
CA LYS A 110 -17.67 9.97 -1.86
C LYS A 110 -16.41 9.53 -2.61
N PHE A 111 -16.22 8.25 -2.81
CA PHE A 111 -15.09 7.68 -3.55
C PHE A 111 -15.53 7.24 -4.95
N ASP A 112 -14.55 7.10 -5.83
CA ASP A 112 -14.67 6.42 -7.11
C ASP A 112 -13.82 5.16 -7.07
N TRP A 113 -14.47 3.98 -7.08
CA TRP A 113 -13.83 2.68 -6.97
C TRP A 113 -12.78 2.43 -8.04
N SER A 114 -12.98 2.98 -9.23
CA SER A 114 -12.06 2.85 -10.36
C SER A 114 -10.77 3.66 -10.22
N LYS A 115 -10.74 4.62 -9.31
CA LYS A 115 -9.58 5.51 -9.09
C LYS A 115 -8.67 5.09 -7.96
N PHE A 116 -8.98 4.02 -7.25
CA PHE A 116 -8.04 3.44 -6.30
C PHE A 116 -6.88 2.75 -7.02
N ALA A 117 -5.67 2.87 -6.47
CA ALA A 117 -4.54 2.06 -6.89
C ALA A 117 -4.64 0.68 -6.22
N TRP A 118 -5.13 -0.31 -6.96
CA TRP A 118 -5.36 -1.66 -6.46
C TRP A 118 -4.05 -2.44 -6.34
N ILE A 119 -3.80 -3.01 -5.16
CA ILE A 119 -2.63 -3.86 -4.91
C ILE A 119 -2.98 -5.32 -5.18
N GLY A 120 -4.17 -5.76 -4.76
CA GLY A 120 -4.63 -7.13 -4.94
C GLY A 120 -5.76 -7.52 -4.00
N SER A 121 -6.21 -8.75 -4.14
CA SER A 121 -7.18 -9.38 -3.23
C SER A 121 -6.61 -10.70 -2.73
N PRO A 122 -6.75 -11.02 -1.43
CA PRO A 122 -6.33 -12.32 -0.89
C PRO A 122 -7.24 -13.46 -1.32
N GLU A 123 -8.42 -13.14 -1.82
CA GLU A 123 -9.47 -14.09 -2.16
C GLU A 123 -10.09 -13.72 -3.50
N GLN A 124 -10.32 -14.73 -4.32
CA GLN A 124 -11.11 -14.61 -5.53
C GLN A 124 -12.50 -15.14 -5.23
N ASN A 125 -13.47 -14.24 -5.04
CA ASN A 125 -14.86 -14.59 -4.88
C ASN A 125 -15.58 -14.49 -6.22
N GLU A 126 -16.07 -15.61 -6.71
CA GLU A 126 -17.04 -15.64 -7.80
C GLU A 126 -18.44 -15.36 -7.22
N LEU A 127 -18.77 -14.09 -7.08
CA LEU A 127 -20.05 -13.67 -6.48
C LEU A 127 -21.24 -13.67 -7.45
N LEU A 128 -21.01 -13.96 -8.73
CA LEU A 128 -22.06 -13.97 -9.76
C LEU A 128 -21.96 -15.22 -10.62
N HIS A 129 -22.89 -16.09 -10.48
CA HIS A 129 -23.30 -17.07 -11.46
C HIS A 129 -24.67 -16.70 -12.04
#